data_a84065692d114f64e5125211af013e5f
#
_entry.id   a84065692d114f64e5125211af013e5f
#
_cell.length_a   1.000
_cell.length_b   1.000
_cell.length_c   1.000
_cell.angle_alpha   90.00
_cell.angle_beta   90.00
_cell.angle_gamma   90.00
#
_symmetry.space_group_name_H-M   'P 1'
#
loop_
_entity.id
_entity.type
_entity.pdbx_description
1 polymer ?
#
loop_
_entity_poly.entity_id
_entity_poly.type
_entity_poly.pdbx_seq_one_letter_code
_entity_poly.pdbx_strand_id
1 'polypeptide(L)'
;MTSAASDALPPTVPTDPHRQRTPSRNFFARHWRGDYSLARSYWLHTALMQFGVVALSAGVTHALAHNAPARAASSALLVIYVMGLALWIWAVVGTWRSADREQARSRRAGLSNPWPLIAKVMIVLGAVGTSSRVINDVPRLGAHLRTALGEQAASPFAVMPQRDGRAILFNGGINDGAADALEAALRKAPNATAVVLRSEGGWLREGTLMADVIRRHHLHTYVERACASACTIAFLAGVDRAAAPGARIGFHRPRAVGADHDQPRGATDSELWRAYSDAGLPDAFVRRVQGTPFDQMWFPTAQELLANHVVTRTSPGGEYATMATQFNTRKALAAELRSAPLYAALERKYPAHFSRLIDALWPELQRNATDAQAVALLRKQTGKLYRALIPTAPNALLFANAQLTLEQAQALQRVSPEACVAYLDGTSGASAAAARLPRALVTREQALFSDLMLAADPDHAPVVTRAQALPVLQLAVAALPLNEQRVPTLPALRHTAPPAERCQALIGFSRAILALPEAERALALRGMYADTSAPDA
;
A
#
# COMPACT_ATOMS: atom_id res chain seq x y z
N MET A 1 -75.43 73.40 -39.74
CA MET A 1 -74.03 73.90 -39.72
C MET A 1 -73.32 73.17 -38.63
N THR A 2 -72.48 72.28 -38.95
CA THR A 2 -71.19 71.96 -38.35
C THR A 2 -70.77 70.55 -38.82
N SER A 3 -69.62 70.54 -39.43
CA SER A 3 -68.93 69.42 -40.06
C SER A 3 -68.42 68.44 -39.06
N ALA A 4 -68.69 67.13 -39.27
CA ALA A 4 -68.03 66.08 -38.57
C ALA A 4 -66.77 65.65 -39.34
N ALA A 5 -65.63 65.82 -38.71
CA ALA A 5 -64.34 65.33 -39.21
C ALA A 5 -64.21 63.84 -38.88
N SER A 6 -63.95 63.04 -39.89
CA SER A 6 -63.67 61.62 -39.80
C SER A 6 -62.17 61.43 -39.47
N ASP A 7 -61.87 60.88 -38.27
CA ASP A 7 -60.52 60.44 -37.90
C ASP A 7 -60.28 59.04 -38.53
N ALA A 8 -59.46 59.05 -39.60
CA ALA A 8 -58.91 57.83 -40.18
C ALA A 8 -57.69 57.38 -39.40
N LEU A 9 -57.73 56.22 -38.80
CA LEU A 9 -56.60 55.50 -38.18
C LEU A 9 -55.52 55.21 -39.25
N PRO A 10 -54.22 55.41 -38.94
CA PRO A 10 -53.14 55.05 -39.85
C PRO A 10 -53.00 53.52 -40.02
N PRO A 11 -52.58 53.05 -41.19
CA PRO A 11 -52.45 51.60 -41.44
C PRO A 11 -51.37 51.00 -40.58
N THR A 12 -51.74 49.87 -39.90
CA THR A 12 -50.80 49.01 -39.15
C THR A 12 -49.80 48.38 -40.13
N VAL A 13 -48.53 48.81 -40.04
CA VAL A 13 -47.40 48.15 -40.74
C VAL A 13 -47.28 46.74 -40.28
N PRO A 14 -47.28 45.72 -41.16
CA PRO A 14 -47.02 44.31 -40.75
C PRO A 14 -45.62 44.22 -40.21
N THR A 15 -45.48 43.79 -38.95
CA THR A 15 -44.19 43.47 -38.38
C THR A 15 -43.59 42.26 -39.09
N ASP A 16 -42.58 42.54 -39.92
CA ASP A 16 -41.78 41.52 -40.62
C ASP A 16 -41.20 40.53 -39.61
N PRO A 17 -41.53 39.23 -39.69
CA PRO A 17 -40.98 38.20 -38.79
C PRO A 17 -39.49 37.94 -39.05
N HIS A 18 -38.87 38.54 -40.02
CA HIS A 18 -37.43 38.48 -40.29
C HIS A 18 -36.66 39.67 -39.70
N ARG A 19 -36.87 39.98 -38.42
CA ARG A 19 -35.98 40.89 -37.69
C ARG A 19 -34.55 40.37 -37.85
N GLN A 20 -33.75 41.01 -38.70
CA GLN A 20 -32.35 40.73 -38.95
C GLN A 20 -31.61 40.79 -37.60
N ARG A 21 -31.32 39.60 -37.02
CA ARG A 21 -30.48 39.51 -35.82
C ARG A 21 -29.14 40.15 -36.16
N THR A 22 -28.79 41.24 -35.49
CA THR A 22 -27.49 41.87 -35.59
C THR A 22 -26.38 40.81 -35.41
N PRO A 23 -25.41 40.76 -36.34
CA PRO A 23 -24.35 39.74 -36.26
C PRO A 23 -23.58 39.95 -34.95
N SER A 24 -23.57 38.93 -34.08
CA SER A 24 -22.81 38.96 -32.84
C SER A 24 -21.31 39.14 -33.18
N ARG A 25 -20.65 40.10 -32.52
CA ARG A 25 -19.19 40.27 -32.64
C ARG A 25 -18.39 39.10 -32.05
N ASN A 26 -19.02 38.26 -31.24
CA ASN A 26 -18.37 37.17 -30.57
C ASN A 26 -18.07 35.99 -31.53
N PHE A 27 -16.79 35.68 -31.70
CA PHE A 27 -16.28 34.58 -32.53
C PHE A 27 -16.94 33.25 -32.23
N PHE A 28 -17.03 32.85 -30.93
CA PHE A 28 -17.62 31.58 -30.51
C PHE A 28 -19.10 31.50 -30.86
N ALA A 29 -19.87 32.58 -30.64
CA ALA A 29 -21.29 32.62 -30.94
C ALA A 29 -21.56 32.56 -32.45
N ARG A 30 -20.72 33.20 -33.27
CA ARG A 30 -20.83 33.15 -34.74
C ARG A 30 -20.63 31.75 -35.27
N HIS A 31 -19.58 31.05 -34.81
CA HIS A 31 -19.35 29.66 -35.22
C HIS A 31 -20.50 28.75 -34.73
N TRP A 32 -20.87 28.82 -33.44
CA TRP A 32 -21.99 28.05 -32.89
C TRP A 32 -23.27 28.18 -33.68
N ARG A 33 -23.55 29.37 -34.19
CA ARG A 33 -24.72 29.64 -35.05
C ARG A 33 -24.55 29.13 -36.49
N GLY A 34 -23.35 28.83 -36.93
CA GLY A 34 -23.01 28.48 -38.30
C GLY A 34 -22.93 29.68 -39.24
N ASP A 35 -22.52 30.85 -38.75
CA ASP A 35 -22.45 32.10 -39.54
C ASP A 35 -21.21 32.18 -40.45
N TYR A 36 -20.26 31.25 -40.28
CA TYR A 36 -19.08 31.14 -41.14
C TYR A 36 -19.35 30.26 -42.36
N SER A 37 -18.52 30.41 -43.43
CA SER A 37 -18.57 29.52 -44.58
C SER A 37 -18.22 28.08 -44.15
N LEU A 38 -18.77 27.10 -44.86
CA LEU A 38 -18.54 25.67 -44.55
C LEU A 38 -17.04 25.35 -44.54
N ALA A 39 -16.29 25.81 -45.53
CA ALA A 39 -14.84 25.56 -45.62
C ALA A 39 -14.09 26.09 -44.39
N ARG A 40 -14.41 27.33 -43.94
CA ARG A 40 -13.81 27.93 -42.76
C ARG A 40 -14.18 27.17 -41.49
N SER A 41 -15.45 26.80 -41.35
CA SER A 41 -15.94 26.05 -40.18
C SER A 41 -15.30 24.66 -40.08
N TYR A 42 -15.18 23.97 -41.23
CA TYR A 42 -14.61 22.64 -41.25
C TYR A 42 -13.08 22.65 -41.06
N TRP A 43 -12.35 23.38 -41.90
CA TRP A 43 -10.89 23.30 -41.89
C TRP A 43 -10.26 24.08 -40.74
N LEU A 44 -10.75 25.28 -40.41
CA LEU A 44 -10.13 26.09 -39.37
C LEU A 44 -10.68 25.77 -37.97
N HIS A 45 -12.01 25.69 -37.81
CA HIS A 45 -12.60 25.55 -36.49
C HIS A 45 -12.76 24.09 -36.05
N THR A 46 -12.82 23.12 -36.98
CA THR A 46 -12.91 21.70 -36.63
C THR A 46 -11.54 21.01 -36.79
N ALA A 47 -10.99 20.96 -38.01
CA ALA A 47 -9.78 20.18 -38.25
C ALA A 47 -8.53 20.76 -37.56
N LEU A 48 -8.18 22.04 -37.91
CA LEU A 48 -6.95 22.67 -37.40
C LEU A 48 -7.00 22.88 -35.88
N MET A 49 -8.15 23.36 -35.37
CA MET A 49 -8.29 23.58 -33.93
C MET A 49 -8.22 22.27 -33.14
N GLN A 50 -8.87 21.21 -33.60
CA GLN A 50 -8.77 19.91 -32.96
C GLN A 50 -7.32 19.37 -32.96
N PHE A 51 -6.60 19.50 -34.07
CA PHE A 51 -5.19 19.16 -34.12
C PHE A 51 -4.38 19.96 -33.08
N GLY A 52 -4.62 21.27 -33.00
CA GLY A 52 -3.99 22.15 -32.00
C GLY A 52 -4.30 21.76 -30.57
N VAL A 53 -5.57 21.40 -30.26
CA VAL A 53 -5.98 20.93 -28.93
C VAL A 53 -5.27 19.61 -28.58
N VAL A 54 -5.21 18.67 -29.51
CA VAL A 54 -4.52 17.39 -29.27
C VAL A 54 -3.02 17.59 -29.05
N ALA A 55 -2.36 18.41 -29.89
CA ALA A 55 -0.92 18.69 -29.75
C ALA A 55 -0.63 19.43 -28.42
N LEU A 56 -1.43 20.44 -28.07
CA LEU A 56 -1.30 21.17 -26.81
C LEU A 56 -1.53 20.24 -25.61
N SER A 57 -2.58 19.41 -25.66
CA SER A 57 -2.88 18.45 -24.61
C SER A 57 -1.73 17.46 -24.41
N ALA A 58 -1.15 16.92 -25.48
CA ALA A 58 -0.01 16.04 -25.41
C ALA A 58 1.21 16.73 -24.78
N GLY A 59 1.51 17.96 -25.19
CA GLY A 59 2.62 18.75 -24.62
C GLY A 59 2.42 19.07 -23.13
N VAL A 60 1.22 19.50 -22.73
CA VAL A 60 0.89 19.79 -21.33
C VAL A 60 0.93 18.49 -20.49
N THR A 61 0.38 17.39 -21.01
CA THR A 61 0.43 16.09 -20.33
C THR A 61 1.87 15.65 -20.09
N HIS A 62 2.73 15.77 -21.11
CA HIS A 62 4.14 15.46 -20.97
C HIS A 62 4.82 16.32 -19.91
N ALA A 63 4.61 17.63 -19.94
CA ALA A 63 5.18 18.56 -18.96
C ALA A 63 4.70 18.28 -17.53
N LEU A 64 3.41 18.00 -17.34
CA LEU A 64 2.82 17.71 -16.02
C LEU A 64 3.31 16.37 -15.47
N ALA A 65 3.48 15.36 -16.31
CA ALA A 65 3.97 14.04 -15.88
C ALA A 65 5.35 14.13 -15.23
N HIS A 66 6.19 15.06 -15.65
CA HIS A 66 7.56 15.23 -15.14
C HIS A 66 7.68 16.26 -14.00
N ASN A 67 6.82 17.30 -13.98
CA ASN A 67 7.03 18.47 -13.13
C ASN A 67 5.96 18.70 -12.06
N ALA A 68 4.84 17.99 -12.11
CA ALA A 68 3.74 18.25 -11.19
C ALA A 68 3.48 17.09 -10.22
N PRO A 69 3.02 17.37 -8.98
CA PRO A 69 2.51 16.35 -8.08
C PRO A 69 1.39 15.54 -8.72
N ALA A 70 1.28 14.25 -8.37
CA ALA A 70 0.34 13.33 -9.00
C ALA A 70 -1.13 13.80 -8.95
N ARG A 71 -1.54 14.40 -7.83
CA ARG A 71 -2.89 14.99 -7.68
C ARG A 71 -3.11 16.18 -8.61
N ALA A 72 -2.16 17.10 -8.68
CA ALA A 72 -2.24 18.28 -9.55
C ALA A 72 -2.24 17.90 -11.03
N ALA A 73 -1.37 16.97 -11.43
CA ALA A 73 -1.30 16.44 -12.79
C ALA A 73 -2.63 15.78 -13.20
N SER A 74 -3.19 14.92 -12.34
CA SER A 74 -4.47 14.25 -12.60
C SER A 74 -5.64 15.24 -12.69
N SER A 75 -5.68 16.24 -11.80
CA SER A 75 -6.70 17.31 -11.86
C SER A 75 -6.62 18.13 -13.14
N ALA A 76 -5.41 18.53 -13.55
CA ALA A 76 -5.19 19.27 -14.79
C ALA A 76 -5.59 18.45 -16.02
N LEU A 77 -5.27 17.16 -16.06
CA LEU A 77 -5.68 16.26 -17.14
C LEU A 77 -7.20 16.16 -17.27
N LEU A 78 -7.92 16.02 -16.15
CA LEU A 78 -9.39 16.01 -16.17
C LEU A 78 -9.96 17.33 -16.72
N VAL A 79 -9.41 18.47 -16.30
CA VAL A 79 -9.83 19.79 -16.82
C VAL A 79 -9.57 19.89 -18.33
N ILE A 80 -8.39 19.49 -18.80
CA ILE A 80 -8.04 19.48 -20.22
C ILE A 80 -9.01 18.59 -21.01
N TYR A 81 -9.34 17.42 -20.48
CA TYR A 81 -10.27 16.49 -21.13
C TYR A 81 -11.68 17.09 -21.27
N VAL A 82 -12.22 17.69 -20.20
CA VAL A 82 -13.53 18.33 -20.21
C VAL A 82 -13.54 19.53 -21.17
N MET A 83 -12.50 20.36 -21.14
CA MET A 83 -12.35 21.50 -22.06
C MET A 83 -12.24 21.05 -23.52
N GLY A 84 -11.46 20.00 -23.79
CA GLY A 84 -11.33 19.42 -25.13
C GLY A 84 -12.66 18.91 -25.67
N LEU A 85 -13.44 18.22 -24.84
CA LEU A 85 -14.77 17.72 -25.20
C LEU A 85 -15.75 18.88 -25.46
N ALA A 86 -15.74 19.92 -24.64
CA ALA A 86 -16.59 21.11 -24.84
C ALA A 86 -16.25 21.84 -26.15
N LEU A 87 -14.96 22.00 -26.47
CA LEU A 87 -14.49 22.58 -27.72
C LEU A 87 -14.84 21.71 -28.92
N TRP A 88 -14.76 20.40 -28.79
CA TRP A 88 -15.16 19.46 -29.83
C TRP A 88 -16.67 19.58 -30.13
N ILE A 89 -17.54 19.58 -29.10
CA ILE A 89 -18.99 19.78 -29.27
C ILE A 89 -19.27 21.13 -29.97
N TRP A 90 -18.60 22.18 -29.53
CA TRP A 90 -18.74 23.49 -30.14
C TRP A 90 -18.35 23.49 -31.65
N ALA A 91 -17.25 22.84 -32.00
CA ALA A 91 -16.76 22.72 -33.37
C ALA A 91 -17.73 21.92 -34.25
N VAL A 92 -18.17 20.76 -33.77
CA VAL A 92 -19.12 19.88 -34.49
C VAL A 92 -20.46 20.57 -34.73
N VAL A 93 -21.07 21.17 -33.70
CA VAL A 93 -22.36 21.86 -33.82
C VAL A 93 -22.26 23.05 -34.78
N GLY A 94 -21.21 23.85 -34.66
CA GLY A 94 -21.00 25.01 -35.53
C GLY A 94 -20.81 24.60 -36.99
N THR A 95 -20.03 23.56 -37.25
CA THR A 95 -19.77 23.09 -38.61
C THR A 95 -21.02 22.41 -39.20
N TRP A 96 -21.78 21.66 -38.43
CA TRP A 96 -23.05 21.10 -38.88
C TRP A 96 -24.04 22.19 -39.33
N ARG A 97 -24.24 23.22 -38.52
CA ARG A 97 -25.10 24.35 -38.83
C ARG A 97 -24.60 25.15 -40.05
N SER A 98 -23.27 25.28 -40.24
CA SER A 98 -22.69 25.88 -41.44
C SER A 98 -22.99 25.04 -42.68
N ALA A 99 -22.95 23.70 -42.57
CA ALA A 99 -23.31 22.79 -43.66
C ALA A 99 -24.79 22.88 -44.03
N ASP A 100 -25.70 22.98 -43.04
CA ASP A 100 -27.14 23.20 -43.29
C ASP A 100 -27.40 24.47 -44.04
N ARG A 101 -26.78 25.57 -43.66
CA ARG A 101 -26.92 26.87 -44.33
C ARG A 101 -26.36 26.86 -45.74
N GLU A 102 -25.21 26.22 -45.95
CA GLU A 102 -24.63 26.12 -47.29
C GLU A 102 -25.49 25.27 -48.20
N GLN A 103 -26.04 24.13 -47.66
CA GLN A 103 -26.97 23.29 -48.40
C GLN A 103 -28.25 24.06 -48.80
N ALA A 104 -28.81 24.83 -47.87
CA ALA A 104 -29.98 25.66 -48.15
C ALA A 104 -29.68 26.74 -49.21
N ARG A 105 -28.51 27.39 -49.16
CA ARG A 105 -28.06 28.38 -50.13
C ARG A 105 -27.89 27.77 -51.52
N SER A 106 -27.21 26.62 -51.62
CA SER A 106 -27.01 25.92 -52.90
C SER A 106 -28.33 25.49 -53.53
N ARG A 107 -29.29 24.95 -52.74
CA ARG A 107 -30.62 24.60 -53.24
C ARG A 107 -31.40 25.80 -53.77
N ARG A 108 -31.36 26.96 -53.10
CA ARG A 108 -32.01 28.20 -53.58
C ARG A 108 -31.39 28.71 -54.87
N ALA A 109 -30.08 28.47 -55.06
CA ALA A 109 -29.36 28.88 -56.29
C ALA A 109 -29.49 27.83 -57.41
N GLY A 110 -30.21 26.75 -57.23
CA GLY A 110 -30.32 25.66 -58.22
C GLY A 110 -29.02 24.91 -58.47
N LEU A 111 -28.01 24.99 -57.54
CA LEU A 111 -26.69 24.41 -57.69
C LEU A 111 -26.62 23.04 -56.98
N SER A 112 -26.02 22.08 -57.64
CA SER A 112 -25.66 20.79 -57.01
C SER A 112 -24.33 20.96 -56.26
N ASN A 113 -24.35 20.85 -54.93
CA ASN A 113 -23.16 20.98 -54.08
C ASN A 113 -23.07 19.82 -53.11
N PRO A 114 -22.14 18.86 -53.27
CA PRO A 114 -21.99 17.67 -52.42
C PRO A 114 -21.27 17.98 -51.10
N TRP A 115 -20.55 19.07 -50.98
CA TRP A 115 -19.68 19.36 -49.84
C TRP A 115 -20.39 19.43 -48.50
N PRO A 116 -21.62 19.99 -48.38
CA PRO A 116 -22.36 19.94 -47.11
C PRO A 116 -22.69 18.51 -46.63
N LEU A 117 -23.00 17.61 -47.58
CA LEU A 117 -23.27 16.20 -47.24
C LEU A 117 -21.99 15.50 -46.81
N ILE A 118 -20.90 15.69 -47.56
CA ILE A 118 -19.58 15.12 -47.23
C ILE A 118 -19.15 15.59 -45.84
N ALA A 119 -19.25 16.89 -45.53
CA ALA A 119 -18.91 17.41 -44.22
C ALA A 119 -19.74 16.78 -43.08
N LYS A 120 -21.05 16.60 -43.29
CA LYS A 120 -21.90 15.91 -42.30
C LYS A 120 -21.54 14.47 -42.09
N VAL A 121 -21.24 13.72 -43.16
CA VAL A 121 -20.77 12.34 -43.08
C VAL A 121 -19.45 12.27 -42.28
N MET A 122 -18.50 13.15 -42.59
CA MET A 122 -17.23 13.21 -41.85
C MET A 122 -17.40 13.56 -40.37
N ILE A 123 -18.34 14.47 -40.06
CA ILE A 123 -18.70 14.78 -38.66
C ILE A 123 -19.28 13.57 -37.96
N VAL A 124 -20.19 12.81 -38.60
CA VAL A 124 -20.78 11.59 -38.01
C VAL A 124 -19.70 10.53 -37.76
N LEU A 125 -18.83 10.28 -38.74
CA LEU A 125 -17.71 9.35 -38.57
C LEU A 125 -16.75 9.80 -37.44
N GLY A 126 -16.45 11.09 -37.39
CA GLY A 126 -15.66 11.68 -36.31
C GLY A 126 -16.34 11.56 -34.93
N ALA A 127 -17.67 11.72 -34.89
CA ALA A 127 -18.44 11.56 -33.66
C ALA A 127 -18.43 10.11 -33.15
N VAL A 128 -18.62 9.14 -34.05
CA VAL A 128 -18.51 7.71 -33.71
C VAL A 128 -17.10 7.39 -33.18
N GLY A 129 -16.05 7.83 -33.86
CA GLY A 129 -14.67 7.63 -33.42
C GLY A 129 -14.38 8.29 -32.06
N THR A 130 -14.86 9.52 -31.83
CA THR A 130 -14.69 10.24 -30.55
C THR A 130 -15.48 9.54 -29.43
N SER A 131 -16.72 9.12 -29.69
CA SER A 131 -17.53 8.40 -28.69
C SER A 131 -16.88 7.08 -28.29
N SER A 132 -16.35 6.32 -29.25
CA SER A 132 -15.61 5.10 -28.98
C SER A 132 -14.38 5.36 -28.09
N ARG A 133 -13.61 6.43 -28.37
CA ARG A 133 -12.46 6.82 -27.53
C ARG A 133 -12.90 7.22 -26.13
N VAL A 134 -13.93 8.05 -25.99
CA VAL A 134 -14.46 8.46 -24.68
C VAL A 134 -14.85 7.25 -23.84
N ILE A 135 -15.56 6.28 -24.43
CA ILE A 135 -15.96 5.06 -23.74
C ILE A 135 -14.74 4.25 -23.27
N ASN A 136 -13.75 4.10 -24.15
CA ASN A 136 -12.52 3.38 -23.81
C ASN A 136 -11.65 4.12 -22.78
N ASP A 137 -11.77 5.45 -22.70
CA ASP A 137 -11.02 6.26 -21.74
C ASP A 137 -11.69 6.35 -20.36
N VAL A 138 -12.95 5.92 -20.20
CA VAL A 138 -13.68 5.96 -18.90
C VAL A 138 -12.89 5.34 -17.74
N PRO A 139 -12.29 4.14 -17.87
CA PRO A 139 -11.51 3.56 -16.77
C PRO A 139 -10.30 4.44 -16.39
N ARG A 140 -9.61 5.03 -17.38
CA ARG A 140 -8.45 5.92 -17.18
C ARG A 140 -8.87 7.22 -16.51
N LEU A 141 -9.97 7.83 -16.96
CA LEU A 141 -10.53 9.04 -16.35
C LEU A 141 -10.96 8.77 -14.90
N GLY A 142 -11.54 7.61 -14.64
CA GLY A 142 -11.88 7.16 -13.27
C GLY A 142 -10.64 7.02 -12.38
N ALA A 143 -9.52 6.50 -12.91
CA ALA A 143 -8.26 6.42 -12.18
C ALA A 143 -7.70 7.83 -11.87
N HIS A 144 -7.70 8.74 -12.86
CA HIS A 144 -7.26 10.12 -12.63
C HIS A 144 -8.17 10.86 -11.64
N LEU A 145 -9.48 10.61 -11.66
CA LEU A 145 -10.42 11.19 -10.69
C LEU A 145 -10.10 10.72 -9.26
N ARG A 146 -9.92 9.42 -9.06
CA ARG A 146 -9.53 8.87 -7.75
C ARG A 146 -8.20 9.44 -7.27
N THR A 147 -7.21 9.57 -8.18
CA THR A 147 -5.91 10.20 -7.84
C THR A 147 -6.10 11.66 -7.46
N ALA A 148 -6.89 12.43 -8.21
CA ALA A 148 -7.17 13.84 -7.93
C ALA A 148 -7.87 14.02 -6.56
N LEU A 149 -8.79 13.10 -6.20
CA LEU A 149 -9.46 13.06 -4.89
C LEU A 149 -8.55 12.51 -3.78
N GLY A 150 -7.38 11.95 -4.10
CA GLY A 150 -6.44 11.39 -3.13
C GLY A 150 -6.73 9.95 -2.71
N GLU A 151 -7.69 9.27 -3.34
CA GLU A 151 -8.06 7.88 -3.01
C GLU A 151 -7.01 6.85 -3.44
N GLN A 152 -6.10 7.20 -4.36
CA GLN A 152 -4.98 6.36 -4.80
C GLN A 152 -3.64 6.75 -4.18
N ALA A 153 -3.64 7.57 -3.15
CA ALA A 153 -2.42 7.83 -2.38
C ALA A 153 -1.96 6.53 -1.70
N ALA A 154 -0.64 6.34 -1.64
CA ALA A 154 -0.06 5.32 -0.78
C ALA A 154 -0.40 5.63 0.69
N SER A 155 -0.10 4.71 1.61
CA SER A 155 -0.33 4.94 3.05
C SER A 155 0.26 6.28 3.50
N PRO A 156 -0.32 6.97 4.49
CA PRO A 156 0.25 8.20 5.04
C PRO A 156 1.70 7.97 5.45
N PHE A 157 2.54 9.00 5.33
CA PHE A 157 3.93 8.93 5.75
C PHE A 157 4.23 9.83 6.95
N ALA A 158 5.28 9.49 7.67
CA ALA A 158 5.89 10.31 8.69
C ALA A 158 7.40 10.39 8.45
N VAL A 159 7.97 11.59 8.60
CA VAL A 159 9.40 11.84 8.51
C VAL A 159 9.84 12.51 9.80
N MET A 160 10.74 11.87 10.52
CA MET A 160 11.18 12.37 11.81
C MET A 160 12.66 12.11 12.07
N PRO A 161 13.39 13.09 12.63
CA PRO A 161 14.71 12.84 13.16
C PRO A 161 14.66 11.78 14.26
N GLN A 162 15.63 10.88 14.27
CA GLN A 162 15.80 9.96 15.39
C GLN A 162 16.31 10.70 16.64
N ARG A 163 16.13 10.08 17.81
CA ARG A 163 16.46 10.68 19.11
C ARG A 163 17.93 11.12 19.23
N ASP A 164 18.84 10.38 18.64
CA ASP A 164 20.29 10.68 18.64
C ASP A 164 20.69 11.72 17.60
N GLY A 165 19.75 12.18 16.75
CA GLY A 165 20.00 13.15 15.69
C GLY A 165 20.87 12.64 14.54
N ARG A 166 21.27 11.36 14.54
CA ARG A 166 22.21 10.81 13.54
C ARG A 166 21.52 10.32 12.27
N ALA A 167 20.23 10.04 12.32
CA ALA A 167 19.47 9.59 11.17
C ALA A 167 18.06 10.17 11.15
N ILE A 168 17.49 10.19 9.95
CA ILE A 168 16.09 10.52 9.70
C ILE A 168 15.33 9.23 9.41
N LEU A 169 14.24 8.97 10.11
CA LEU A 169 13.31 7.89 9.78
C LEU A 169 12.25 8.40 8.81
N PHE A 170 12.15 7.77 7.65
CA PHE A 170 11.01 7.84 6.75
C PHE A 170 10.17 6.58 6.90
N ASN A 171 8.92 6.72 7.30
CA ASN A 171 8.00 5.61 7.52
C ASN A 171 6.66 5.86 6.82
N GLY A 172 6.23 4.97 5.92
CA GLY A 172 4.96 5.04 5.19
C GLY A 172 5.13 5.15 3.68
N GLY A 173 4.06 5.55 2.98
CA GLY A 173 4.03 5.63 1.53
C GLY A 173 4.75 6.87 0.99
N ILE A 174 5.39 6.75 -0.16
CA ILE A 174 6.03 7.87 -0.86
C ILE A 174 4.96 8.65 -1.63
N ASN A 175 4.33 9.60 -0.96
CA ASN A 175 3.29 10.47 -1.50
C ASN A 175 3.84 11.86 -1.85
N ASP A 176 3.00 12.68 -2.50
CA ASP A 176 3.32 14.10 -2.78
C ASP A 176 3.78 14.82 -1.51
N GLY A 177 4.94 15.48 -1.58
CA GLY A 177 5.56 16.20 -0.47
C GLY A 177 6.51 15.35 0.41
N ALA A 178 6.75 14.08 0.10
CA ALA A 178 7.66 13.22 0.85
C ALA A 178 9.11 13.76 0.82
N ALA A 179 9.56 14.24 -0.34
CA ALA A 179 10.90 14.84 -0.49
C ALA A 179 11.04 16.15 0.31
N ASP A 180 10.02 17.01 0.28
CA ASP A 180 10.02 18.27 1.04
C ASP A 180 10.03 18.00 2.55
N ALA A 181 9.30 16.98 3.00
CA ALA A 181 9.29 16.56 4.39
C ALA A 181 10.65 16.01 4.83
N LEU A 182 11.35 15.24 3.97
CA LEU A 182 12.71 14.77 4.23
C LEU A 182 13.68 15.94 4.35
N GLU A 183 13.64 16.89 3.43
CA GLU A 183 14.45 18.12 3.46
C GLU A 183 14.17 18.95 4.73
N ALA A 184 12.91 19.07 5.14
CA ALA A 184 12.51 19.77 6.37
C ALA A 184 13.01 19.05 7.64
N ALA A 185 13.04 17.72 7.63
CA ALA A 185 13.56 16.91 8.74
C ALA A 185 15.09 17.06 8.86
N LEU A 186 15.81 17.09 7.74
CA LEU A 186 17.27 17.33 7.71
C LEU A 186 17.64 18.71 8.25
N ARG A 187 16.85 19.75 7.95
CA ARG A 187 17.06 21.08 8.58
C ARG A 187 16.91 21.06 10.09
N LYS A 188 16.09 20.17 10.65
CA LYS A 188 15.91 20.00 12.11
C LYS A 188 17.00 19.13 12.75
N ALA A 189 17.67 18.29 11.97
CA ALA A 189 18.75 17.41 12.40
C ALA A 189 19.97 17.55 11.48
N PRO A 190 20.71 18.67 11.56
CA PRO A 190 21.80 18.97 10.64
C PRO A 190 22.98 17.98 10.73
N ASN A 191 23.06 17.22 11.80
CA ASN A 191 24.09 16.19 12.02
C ASN A 191 23.66 14.79 11.50
N ALA A 192 22.47 14.69 10.87
CA ALA A 192 22.03 13.42 10.33
C ALA A 192 22.89 13.02 9.13
N THR A 193 23.41 11.80 9.17
CA THR A 193 24.25 11.21 8.13
C THR A 193 23.54 10.08 7.39
N ALA A 194 22.35 9.68 7.81
CA ALA A 194 21.63 8.57 7.24
C ALA A 194 20.11 8.80 7.17
N VAL A 195 19.48 8.12 6.21
CA VAL A 195 18.03 7.97 6.12
C VAL A 195 17.67 6.51 6.31
N VAL A 196 16.81 6.22 7.29
CA VAL A 196 16.20 4.92 7.50
C VAL A 196 14.89 4.86 6.73
N LEU A 197 14.78 3.93 5.80
CA LEU A 197 13.64 3.78 4.91
C LEU A 197 12.77 2.61 5.35
N ARG A 198 11.48 2.88 5.54
CA ARG A 198 10.40 1.90 5.79
C ARG A 198 9.23 2.27 4.90
N SER A 199 9.19 1.73 3.69
CA SER A 199 8.18 2.13 2.71
C SER A 199 7.86 1.01 1.73
N GLU A 200 6.58 0.83 1.46
CA GLU A 200 6.11 -0.04 0.38
C GLU A 200 6.19 0.65 -1.01
N GLY A 201 6.69 1.91 -1.06
CA GLY A 201 6.77 2.70 -2.27
C GLY A 201 5.66 3.73 -2.40
N GLY A 202 5.35 4.12 -3.63
CA GLY A 202 4.37 5.16 -3.93
C GLY A 202 4.65 5.83 -5.28
N TRP A 203 4.61 7.17 -5.33
CA TRP A 203 4.83 7.92 -6.54
C TRP A 203 6.31 7.91 -6.95
N LEU A 204 6.57 7.49 -8.20
CA LEU A 204 7.91 7.42 -8.76
C LEU A 204 8.63 8.77 -8.69
N ARG A 205 7.95 9.85 -9.09
CA ARG A 205 8.46 11.22 -9.04
C ARG A 205 8.95 11.60 -7.63
N GLU A 206 8.15 11.32 -6.60
CA GLU A 206 8.55 11.62 -5.23
C GLU A 206 9.75 10.78 -4.77
N GLY A 207 9.81 9.50 -5.18
CA GLY A 207 10.98 8.65 -4.96
C GLY A 207 12.24 9.23 -5.60
N THR A 208 12.14 9.78 -6.82
CA THR A 208 13.24 10.47 -7.52
C THR A 208 13.65 11.76 -6.79
N LEU A 209 12.70 12.58 -6.38
CA LEU A 209 12.97 13.80 -5.60
C LEU A 209 13.62 13.49 -4.24
N MET A 210 13.19 12.43 -3.56
CA MET A 210 13.85 11.95 -2.33
C MET A 210 15.29 11.50 -2.61
N ALA A 211 15.51 10.80 -3.73
CA ALA A 211 16.86 10.41 -4.16
C ALA A 211 17.77 11.61 -4.38
N ASP A 212 17.24 12.69 -4.96
CA ASP A 212 17.98 13.94 -5.15
C ASP A 212 18.32 14.63 -3.81
N VAL A 213 17.41 14.60 -2.84
CA VAL A 213 17.70 15.08 -1.47
C VAL A 213 18.83 14.24 -0.86
N ILE A 214 18.74 12.91 -0.92
CA ILE A 214 19.73 11.99 -0.35
C ILE A 214 21.11 12.22 -0.97
N ARG A 215 21.21 12.36 -2.30
CA ARG A 215 22.46 12.63 -3.01
C ARG A 215 23.05 13.99 -2.63
N ARG A 216 22.24 15.06 -2.60
CA ARG A 216 22.70 16.43 -2.25
C ARG A 216 23.29 16.51 -0.84
N HIS A 217 22.72 15.76 0.09
CA HIS A 217 23.18 15.73 1.47
C HIS A 217 24.20 14.60 1.76
N HIS A 218 24.62 13.84 0.74
CA HIS A 218 25.57 12.73 0.85
C HIS A 218 25.20 11.72 1.94
N LEU A 219 23.92 11.37 2.03
CA LEU A 219 23.40 10.52 3.10
C LEU A 219 23.64 9.03 2.81
N HIS A 220 23.87 8.27 3.87
CA HIS A 220 23.73 6.81 3.86
C HIS A 220 22.25 6.43 3.83
N THR A 221 21.91 5.28 3.25
CA THR A 221 20.57 4.75 3.29
C THR A 221 20.54 3.39 3.99
N TYR A 222 19.52 3.18 4.80
CA TYR A 222 19.37 1.98 5.59
C TYR A 222 17.94 1.44 5.50
N VAL A 223 17.81 0.15 5.20
CA VAL A 223 16.52 -0.56 5.23
C VAL A 223 16.50 -1.51 6.40
N GLU A 224 15.60 -1.27 7.33
CA GLU A 224 15.46 -2.14 8.50
C GLU A 224 14.43 -3.24 8.26
N ARG A 225 13.28 -2.95 7.65
CA ARG A 225 12.16 -3.87 7.44
C ARG A 225 11.85 -4.09 5.96
N ALA A 226 11.38 -3.04 5.29
CA ALA A 226 10.97 -3.12 3.90
C ALA A 226 11.20 -1.78 3.18
N CYS A 227 11.63 -1.90 1.93
CA CYS A 227 11.71 -0.81 0.97
C CYS A 227 11.37 -1.38 -0.40
N ALA A 228 10.24 -0.97 -0.99
CA ALA A 228 9.78 -1.54 -2.24
C ALA A 228 9.38 -0.47 -3.25
N SER A 229 9.37 -0.82 -4.55
CA SER A 229 8.91 0.05 -5.63
C SER A 229 9.65 1.41 -5.63
N ALA A 230 8.96 2.55 -5.62
CA ALA A 230 9.56 3.89 -5.61
C ALA A 230 10.57 4.12 -4.46
N CYS A 231 10.45 3.38 -3.34
CA CYS A 231 11.42 3.43 -2.25
C CYS A 231 12.82 2.98 -2.67
N THR A 232 12.92 2.04 -3.61
CA THR A 232 14.23 1.55 -4.07
C THR A 232 15.05 2.63 -4.75
N ILE A 233 14.42 3.62 -5.38
CA ILE A 233 15.10 4.75 -6.02
C ILE A 233 15.76 5.64 -4.95
N ALA A 234 15.01 5.97 -3.89
CA ALA A 234 15.56 6.70 -2.76
C ALA A 234 16.68 5.91 -2.06
N PHE A 235 16.50 4.59 -1.88
CA PHE A 235 17.50 3.72 -1.28
C PHE A 235 18.81 3.70 -2.09
N LEU A 236 18.72 3.56 -3.41
CA LEU A 236 19.87 3.48 -4.31
C LEU A 236 20.65 4.79 -4.43
N ALA A 237 20.09 5.91 -3.99
CA ALA A 237 20.77 7.21 -3.94
C ALA A 237 21.77 7.35 -2.79
N GLY A 238 21.75 6.43 -1.82
CA GLY A 238 22.67 6.46 -0.67
C GLY A 238 24.14 6.25 -1.06
N VAL A 239 25.04 7.00 -0.42
CA VAL A 239 26.49 6.85 -0.58
C VAL A 239 26.94 5.46 -0.10
N ASP A 240 26.39 5.02 1.04
CA ASP A 240 26.48 3.65 1.54
C ASP A 240 25.07 3.12 1.73
N ARG A 241 24.81 1.92 1.23
CA ARG A 241 23.49 1.30 1.20
C ARG A 241 23.51 0.04 2.04
N ALA A 242 22.89 0.09 3.20
CA ALA A 242 22.86 -1.03 4.12
C ALA A 242 21.43 -1.57 4.35
N ALA A 243 21.34 -2.85 4.65
CA ALA A 243 20.10 -3.50 4.99
C ALA A 243 20.28 -4.40 6.22
N ALA A 244 19.28 -4.41 7.10
CA ALA A 244 19.24 -5.30 8.26
C ALA A 244 19.05 -6.77 7.81
N PRO A 245 19.47 -7.75 8.61
CA PRO A 245 19.17 -9.15 8.38
C PRO A 245 17.66 -9.37 8.27
N GLY A 246 17.20 -9.97 7.17
CA GLY A 246 15.77 -10.19 6.91
C GLY A 246 15.01 -8.98 6.39
N ALA A 247 15.65 -7.84 6.14
CA ALA A 247 15.05 -6.71 5.43
C ALA A 247 14.62 -7.14 4.02
N ARG A 248 13.49 -6.60 3.55
CA ARG A 248 12.93 -6.91 2.25
C ARG A 248 13.06 -5.71 1.32
N ILE A 249 13.84 -5.85 0.25
CA ILE A 249 13.95 -4.83 -0.80
C ILE A 249 13.27 -5.39 -2.04
N GLY A 250 12.20 -4.72 -2.50
CA GLY A 250 11.30 -5.23 -3.53
C GLY A 250 11.30 -4.40 -4.80
N PHE A 251 11.32 -5.07 -5.94
CA PHE A 251 11.41 -4.47 -7.26
C PHE A 251 10.28 -4.94 -8.17
N HIS A 252 9.75 -4.01 -8.94
CA HIS A 252 8.85 -4.27 -10.06
C HIS A 252 8.88 -3.10 -11.06
N ARG A 253 8.35 -3.32 -12.26
CA ARG A 253 8.22 -2.24 -13.24
C ARG A 253 7.19 -1.21 -12.79
N PRO A 254 7.39 0.09 -13.08
CA PRO A 254 6.41 1.13 -12.78
C PRO A 254 5.18 1.00 -13.67
N ARG A 255 4.08 1.65 -13.24
CA ARG A 255 2.86 1.82 -14.03
C ARG A 255 2.41 3.26 -14.00
N ALA A 256 2.03 3.80 -15.16
CA ALA A 256 1.39 5.12 -15.23
C ALA A 256 -0.05 5.05 -14.69
N VAL A 257 -0.53 6.16 -14.13
CA VAL A 257 -1.92 6.26 -13.64
C VAL A 257 -2.89 5.97 -14.79
N GLY A 258 -3.82 5.05 -14.59
CA GLY A 258 -4.84 4.69 -15.57
C GLY A 258 -4.36 3.87 -16.77
N ALA A 259 -3.08 3.44 -16.81
CA ALA A 259 -2.60 2.56 -17.86
C ALA A 259 -3.00 1.09 -17.62
N ASP A 260 -3.35 0.39 -18.69
CA ASP A 260 -3.56 -1.05 -18.67
C ASP A 260 -2.23 -1.79 -18.50
N HIS A 261 -2.30 -3.06 -18.05
CA HIS A 261 -1.13 -3.88 -17.73
C HIS A 261 -0.14 -4.05 -18.89
N ASP A 262 -0.60 -3.96 -20.14
CA ASP A 262 0.16 -4.30 -21.34
C ASP A 262 0.57 -3.10 -22.22
N GLN A 263 0.33 -1.87 -21.78
CA GLN A 263 0.69 -0.72 -22.63
C GLN A 263 2.19 -0.44 -22.66
N PRO A 264 2.76 -0.12 -23.85
CA PRO A 264 4.17 0.26 -23.97
C PRO A 264 4.47 1.54 -23.18
N ARG A 265 5.62 1.57 -22.63
CA ARG A 265 6.13 2.46 -21.59
C ARG A 265 6.56 3.80 -22.17
N GLY A 266 6.22 4.87 -21.45
CA GLY A 266 6.63 6.22 -21.79
C GLY A 266 7.92 6.65 -21.09
N ALA A 267 8.20 7.95 -21.11
CA ALA A 267 9.40 8.59 -20.55
C ALA A 267 9.67 8.27 -19.05
N THR A 268 8.63 7.92 -18.29
CA THR A 268 8.73 7.51 -16.86
C THR A 268 9.67 6.32 -16.66
N ASP A 269 9.73 5.40 -17.62
CA ASP A 269 10.64 4.25 -17.55
C ASP A 269 12.11 4.68 -17.66
N SER A 270 12.41 5.68 -18.50
CA SER A 270 13.79 6.09 -18.76
C SER A 270 14.50 6.73 -17.56
N GLU A 271 13.76 7.40 -16.68
CA GLU A 271 14.29 7.99 -15.44
C GLU A 271 14.60 6.92 -14.41
N LEU A 272 13.69 5.95 -14.24
CA LEU A 272 13.91 4.82 -13.35
C LEU A 272 15.13 3.99 -13.77
N TRP A 273 15.24 3.69 -15.07
CA TRP A 273 16.35 2.89 -15.56
C TRP A 273 17.68 3.62 -15.47
N ARG A 274 17.70 4.92 -15.70
CA ARG A 274 18.88 5.76 -15.42
C ARG A 274 19.27 5.70 -13.95
N ALA A 275 18.33 5.88 -13.02
CA ALA A 275 18.61 5.82 -11.59
C ALA A 275 19.22 4.47 -11.17
N TYR A 276 18.79 3.36 -11.78
CA TYR A 276 19.36 2.04 -11.52
C TYR A 276 20.74 1.86 -12.13
N SER A 277 20.96 2.34 -13.35
CA SER A 277 22.26 2.31 -14.01
C SER A 277 23.28 3.21 -13.28
N ASP A 278 22.87 4.41 -12.89
CA ASP A 278 23.71 5.35 -12.12
C ASP A 278 24.09 4.79 -10.74
N ALA A 279 23.24 3.96 -10.15
CA ALA A 279 23.54 3.24 -8.91
C ALA A 279 24.47 2.03 -9.12
N GLY A 280 24.85 1.72 -10.37
CA GLY A 280 25.76 0.62 -10.72
C GLY A 280 25.12 -0.76 -10.75
N LEU A 281 23.79 -0.86 -10.93
CA LEU A 281 23.14 -2.15 -11.03
C LEU A 281 23.43 -2.81 -12.37
N PRO A 282 23.76 -4.13 -12.41
CA PRO A 282 24.00 -4.85 -13.67
C PRO A 282 22.76 -4.88 -14.58
N ASP A 283 22.98 -4.82 -15.89
CA ASP A 283 21.90 -4.88 -16.89
C ASP A 283 20.97 -6.09 -16.72
N ALA A 284 21.51 -7.24 -16.31
CA ALA A 284 20.71 -8.43 -16.07
C ALA A 284 19.72 -8.25 -14.94
N PHE A 285 20.12 -7.55 -13.87
CA PHE A 285 19.24 -7.19 -12.74
C PHE A 285 18.15 -6.22 -13.20
N VAL A 286 18.53 -5.16 -13.93
CA VAL A 286 17.61 -4.17 -14.47
C VAL A 286 16.58 -4.82 -15.39
N ARG A 287 17.01 -5.72 -16.32
CA ARG A 287 16.08 -6.47 -17.17
C ARG A 287 15.10 -7.33 -16.37
N ARG A 288 15.52 -7.93 -15.26
CA ARG A 288 14.63 -8.72 -14.40
C ARG A 288 13.58 -7.83 -13.74
N VAL A 289 13.94 -6.64 -13.26
CA VAL A 289 12.98 -5.65 -12.74
C VAL A 289 11.98 -5.25 -13.82
N GLN A 290 12.44 -4.98 -15.06
CA GLN A 290 11.60 -4.65 -16.20
C GLN A 290 10.61 -5.77 -16.54
N GLY A 291 11.03 -7.02 -16.41
CA GLY A 291 10.20 -8.21 -16.61
C GLY A 291 9.21 -8.50 -15.47
N THR A 292 9.37 -7.88 -14.30
CA THR A 292 8.47 -8.10 -13.16
C THR A 292 7.23 -7.20 -13.30
N PRO A 293 6.02 -7.78 -13.48
CA PRO A 293 4.77 -7.01 -13.61
C PRO A 293 4.50 -6.12 -12.41
N PHE A 294 3.73 -5.02 -12.61
CA PHE A 294 3.41 -4.06 -11.55
C PHE A 294 2.65 -4.68 -10.37
N ASP A 295 1.79 -5.65 -10.62
CA ASP A 295 0.99 -6.39 -9.63
C ASP A 295 1.77 -7.50 -8.91
N GLN A 296 3.02 -7.73 -9.32
CA GLN A 296 3.94 -8.66 -8.71
C GLN A 296 5.13 -7.90 -8.10
N MET A 297 5.73 -8.47 -7.07
CA MET A 297 6.91 -7.90 -6.43
C MET A 297 8.01 -8.95 -6.32
N TRP A 298 9.15 -8.69 -6.96
CA TRP A 298 10.32 -9.51 -6.80
C TRP A 298 11.16 -9.02 -5.63
N PHE A 299 11.42 -9.93 -4.69
CA PHE A 299 12.30 -9.71 -3.55
C PHE A 299 13.57 -10.54 -3.72
N PRO A 300 14.69 -9.96 -4.16
CA PRO A 300 15.97 -10.65 -4.20
C PRO A 300 16.40 -11.12 -2.81
N THR A 301 17.17 -12.21 -2.77
CA THR A 301 17.85 -12.65 -1.55
C THR A 301 18.93 -11.66 -1.11
N ALA A 302 19.34 -11.72 0.16
CA ALA A 302 20.42 -10.86 0.65
C ALA A 302 21.73 -11.04 -0.15
N GLN A 303 22.01 -12.26 -0.60
CA GLN A 303 23.15 -12.57 -1.45
C GLN A 303 23.03 -11.94 -2.83
N GLU A 304 21.84 -12.01 -3.47
CA GLU A 304 21.58 -11.36 -4.76
C GLU A 304 21.69 -9.83 -4.64
N LEU A 305 21.20 -9.24 -3.52
CA LEU A 305 21.30 -7.79 -3.28
C LEU A 305 22.74 -7.32 -3.19
N LEU A 306 23.61 -8.08 -2.51
CA LEU A 306 25.05 -7.79 -2.42
C LEU A 306 25.76 -8.01 -3.76
N ALA A 307 25.52 -9.16 -4.41
CA ALA A 307 26.18 -9.50 -5.66
C ALA A 307 25.84 -8.55 -6.81
N ASN A 308 24.67 -7.91 -6.77
CA ASN A 308 24.25 -6.94 -7.76
C ASN A 308 24.40 -5.48 -7.32
N HIS A 309 25.18 -5.21 -6.28
CA HIS A 309 25.48 -3.88 -5.77
C HIS A 309 24.22 -3.06 -5.35
N VAL A 310 23.09 -3.71 -5.10
CA VAL A 310 21.91 -3.04 -4.53
C VAL A 310 22.21 -2.56 -3.12
N VAL A 311 22.77 -3.43 -2.29
CA VAL A 311 23.38 -3.07 -1.00
C VAL A 311 24.89 -3.12 -1.11
N THR A 312 25.58 -2.17 -0.45
CA THR A 312 27.04 -2.11 -0.43
C THR A 312 27.61 -2.96 0.71
N ARG A 313 26.84 -3.15 1.77
CA ARG A 313 27.20 -3.99 2.91
C ARG A 313 25.99 -4.51 3.66
N THR A 314 26.16 -5.57 4.42
CA THR A 314 25.16 -6.03 5.40
C THR A 314 25.37 -5.31 6.73
N SER A 315 24.27 -5.07 7.46
CA SER A 315 24.30 -4.52 8.82
C SER A 315 23.83 -5.59 9.81
N PRO A 316 24.36 -5.62 11.04
CA PRO A 316 23.87 -6.55 12.08
C PRO A 316 22.45 -6.24 12.56
N GLY A 317 21.83 -5.15 12.08
CA GLY A 317 20.55 -4.61 12.55
C GLY A 317 20.73 -3.55 13.63
N GLY A 318 19.75 -2.65 13.76
CA GLY A 318 19.78 -1.60 14.78
C GLY A 318 20.84 -0.50 14.59
N GLU A 319 21.54 -0.47 13.46
CA GLU A 319 22.65 0.46 13.24
C GLU A 319 22.21 1.93 13.26
N TYR A 320 21.09 2.22 12.58
CA TYR A 320 20.54 3.58 12.51
C TYR A 320 19.12 3.66 13.09
N ALA A 321 18.48 2.52 13.38
CA ALA A 321 17.11 2.50 13.84
C ALA A 321 16.89 1.35 14.84
N THR A 322 16.88 1.68 16.10
CA THR A 322 16.35 0.78 17.14
C THR A 322 14.98 1.28 17.58
N MET A 323 14.16 0.42 18.19
CA MET A 323 12.93 0.87 18.86
C MET A 323 13.22 2.02 19.83
N ALA A 324 14.38 2.01 20.48
CA ALA A 324 14.81 3.04 21.43
C ALA A 324 15.01 4.41 20.78
N THR A 325 15.45 4.46 19.52
CA THR A 325 15.75 5.73 18.84
C THR A 325 14.57 6.27 18.02
N GLN A 326 13.57 5.43 17.72
CA GLN A 326 12.44 5.78 16.87
C GLN A 326 11.34 6.61 17.55
N PHE A 327 11.15 6.42 18.86
CA PHE A 327 10.01 7.03 19.57
C PHE A 327 10.45 8.10 20.56
N ASN A 328 10.00 9.33 20.32
CA ASN A 328 10.25 10.48 21.21
C ASN A 328 9.21 10.65 22.32
N THR A 329 8.08 9.95 22.22
CA THR A 329 6.98 10.04 23.18
C THR A 329 6.30 8.68 23.37
N ARG A 330 5.73 8.44 24.57
CA ARG A 330 4.86 7.29 24.84
C ARG A 330 3.69 7.20 23.85
N LYS A 331 3.13 8.35 23.46
CA LYS A 331 2.02 8.43 22.48
C LYS A 331 2.43 7.90 21.12
N ALA A 332 3.63 8.23 20.64
CA ALA A 332 4.16 7.74 19.36
C ALA A 332 4.41 6.23 19.42
N LEU A 333 5.00 5.72 20.52
CA LEU A 333 5.18 4.28 20.74
C LEU A 333 3.83 3.54 20.75
N ALA A 334 2.84 4.06 21.48
CA ALA A 334 1.52 3.46 21.54
C ALA A 334 0.83 3.46 20.17
N ALA A 335 0.97 4.53 19.38
CA ALA A 335 0.42 4.61 18.02
C ALA A 335 1.06 3.58 17.09
N GLU A 336 2.36 3.38 17.16
CA GLU A 336 3.06 2.36 16.39
C GLU A 336 2.62 0.94 16.76
N LEU A 337 2.54 0.64 18.06
CA LEU A 337 2.06 -0.67 18.49
C LEU A 337 0.63 -0.95 18.02
N ARG A 338 -0.26 0.04 18.05
CA ARG A 338 -1.63 -0.08 17.51
C ARG A 338 -1.69 -0.41 16.02
N SER A 339 -0.66 -0.08 15.25
CA SER A 339 -0.61 -0.43 13.83
C SER A 339 -0.60 -1.94 13.59
N ALA A 340 -0.15 -2.73 14.59
CA ALA A 340 -0.19 -4.18 14.53
C ALA A 340 -1.53 -4.71 15.09
N PRO A 341 -2.23 -5.59 14.35
CA PRO A 341 -3.56 -6.12 14.75
C PRO A 341 -3.60 -6.68 16.17
N LEU A 342 -2.54 -7.36 16.58
CA LEU A 342 -2.38 -7.94 17.92
C LEU A 342 -2.53 -6.89 19.04
N TYR A 343 -1.80 -5.78 18.93
CA TYR A 343 -1.82 -4.75 19.96
C TYR A 343 -3.05 -3.86 19.88
N ALA A 344 -3.64 -3.70 18.69
CA ALA A 344 -4.93 -3.07 18.54
C ALA A 344 -6.05 -3.88 19.23
N ALA A 345 -6.02 -5.21 19.11
CA ALA A 345 -6.94 -6.11 19.81
C ALA A 345 -6.71 -6.05 21.35
N LEU A 346 -5.44 -6.03 21.77
CA LEU A 346 -5.07 -5.91 23.19
C LEU A 346 -5.63 -4.62 23.80
N GLU A 347 -5.45 -3.47 23.18
CA GLU A 347 -5.98 -2.20 23.69
C GLU A 347 -7.50 -2.20 23.74
N ARG A 348 -8.17 -2.76 22.72
CA ARG A 348 -9.64 -2.80 22.67
C ARG A 348 -10.26 -3.60 23.81
N LYS A 349 -9.73 -4.78 24.09
CA LYS A 349 -10.32 -5.72 25.06
C LYS A 349 -9.69 -5.64 26.43
N TYR A 350 -8.41 -5.32 26.50
CA TYR A 350 -7.61 -5.26 27.74
C TYR A 350 -6.81 -3.94 27.84
N PRO A 351 -7.47 -2.77 27.89
CA PRO A 351 -6.80 -1.46 27.84
C PRO A 351 -5.79 -1.27 28.98
N ALA A 352 -6.09 -1.80 30.17
CA ALA A 352 -5.16 -1.76 31.31
C ALA A 352 -3.87 -2.57 31.05
N HIS A 353 -3.95 -3.72 30.35
CA HIS A 353 -2.77 -4.48 29.95
C HIS A 353 -1.96 -3.76 28.88
N PHE A 354 -2.63 -3.11 27.92
CA PHE A 354 -1.94 -2.31 26.93
C PHE A 354 -1.20 -1.12 27.58
N SER A 355 -1.82 -0.45 28.55
CA SER A 355 -1.16 0.63 29.29
C SER A 355 0.05 0.11 30.07
N ARG A 356 -0.09 -0.99 30.83
CA ARG A 356 1.03 -1.63 31.55
C ARG A 356 2.17 -2.06 30.60
N LEU A 357 1.83 -2.52 29.39
CA LEU A 357 2.82 -2.87 28.37
C LEU A 357 3.66 -1.64 27.96
N ILE A 358 3.00 -0.51 27.70
CA ILE A 358 3.67 0.76 27.37
C ILE A 358 4.51 1.23 28.55
N ASP A 359 3.98 1.14 29.78
CA ASP A 359 4.68 1.58 31.00
C ASP A 359 5.91 0.71 31.30
N ALA A 360 5.87 -0.56 30.96
CA ALA A 360 7.04 -1.45 31.10
C ALA A 360 8.08 -1.21 29.99
N LEU A 361 7.62 -0.99 28.75
CA LEU A 361 8.51 -0.86 27.60
C LEU A 361 9.20 0.50 27.54
N TRP A 362 8.47 1.57 27.83
CA TRP A 362 8.96 2.94 27.69
C TRP A 362 10.26 3.23 28.47
N PRO A 363 10.40 2.87 29.76
CA PRO A 363 11.65 3.10 30.50
C PRO A 363 12.84 2.35 29.90
N GLU A 364 12.62 1.13 29.39
CA GLU A 364 13.70 0.34 28.78
C GLU A 364 14.17 0.99 27.46
N LEU A 365 13.24 1.47 26.65
CA LEU A 365 13.59 2.24 25.44
C LEU A 365 14.34 3.53 25.78
N GLN A 366 14.00 4.20 26.89
CA GLN A 366 14.75 5.37 27.36
C GLN A 366 16.20 5.04 27.77
N ARG A 367 16.45 3.80 28.20
CA ARG A 367 17.79 3.27 28.52
C ARG A 367 18.51 2.68 27.30
N ASN A 368 18.00 2.93 26.09
CA ASN A 368 18.53 2.40 24.82
C ASN A 368 18.51 0.86 24.74
N ALA A 369 17.45 0.23 25.24
CA ALA A 369 17.25 -1.20 25.04
C ALA A 369 17.35 -1.58 23.57
N THR A 370 18.01 -2.69 23.28
CA THR A 370 18.08 -3.25 21.92
C THR A 370 16.70 -3.75 21.48
N ASP A 371 16.49 -3.86 20.17
CA ASP A 371 15.23 -4.41 19.64
C ASP A 371 14.95 -5.82 20.15
N ALA A 372 15.99 -6.63 20.32
CA ALA A 372 15.87 -7.97 20.92
C ALA A 372 15.35 -7.91 22.36
N GLN A 373 15.85 -6.97 23.17
CA GLN A 373 15.39 -6.77 24.55
C GLN A 373 13.95 -6.25 24.58
N ALA A 374 13.62 -5.29 23.71
CA ALA A 374 12.27 -4.75 23.57
C ALA A 374 11.26 -5.85 23.16
N VAL A 375 11.59 -6.66 22.15
CA VAL A 375 10.75 -7.78 21.70
C VAL A 375 10.62 -8.84 22.80
N ALA A 376 11.70 -9.16 23.52
CA ALA A 376 11.64 -10.11 24.64
C ALA A 376 10.72 -9.61 25.76
N LEU A 377 10.76 -8.31 26.07
CA LEU A 377 9.87 -7.68 27.04
C LEU A 377 8.40 -7.72 26.58
N LEU A 378 8.14 -7.34 25.31
CA LEU A 378 6.81 -7.45 24.71
C LEU A 378 6.25 -8.88 24.83
N ARG A 379 7.04 -9.89 24.45
CA ARG A 379 6.65 -11.31 24.59
C ARG A 379 6.42 -11.72 26.03
N LYS A 380 7.25 -11.25 26.98
CA LYS A 380 7.09 -11.53 28.40
C LYS A 380 5.77 -10.96 28.94
N GLN A 381 5.46 -9.70 28.60
CA GLN A 381 4.24 -9.03 29.08
C GLN A 381 2.97 -9.62 28.46
N THR A 382 2.98 -9.90 27.16
CA THR A 382 1.82 -10.47 26.46
C THR A 382 1.68 -11.97 26.71
N GLY A 383 2.77 -12.69 26.96
CA GLY A 383 2.77 -14.16 27.10
C GLY A 383 2.03 -14.67 28.35
N LYS A 384 1.98 -13.89 29.43
CA LYS A 384 1.16 -14.24 30.60
C LYS A 384 -0.32 -14.21 30.27
N LEU A 385 -0.77 -13.10 29.66
CA LEU A 385 -2.14 -12.95 29.20
C LEU A 385 -2.52 -14.03 28.20
N TYR A 386 -1.65 -14.31 27.22
CA TYR A 386 -1.86 -15.36 26.23
C TYR A 386 -2.14 -16.71 26.86
N ARG A 387 -1.27 -17.15 27.78
CA ARG A 387 -1.44 -18.45 28.47
C ARG A 387 -2.74 -18.51 29.28
N ALA A 388 -3.15 -17.39 29.88
CA ALA A 388 -4.39 -17.32 30.66
C ALA A 388 -5.64 -17.38 29.75
N LEU A 389 -5.57 -16.85 28.52
CA LEU A 389 -6.68 -16.83 27.59
C LEU A 389 -6.87 -18.14 26.83
N ILE A 390 -5.80 -18.93 26.60
CA ILE A 390 -5.88 -20.19 25.83
C ILE A 390 -6.97 -21.12 26.39
N PRO A 391 -7.02 -21.47 27.68
CA PRO A 391 -8.02 -22.41 28.20
C PRO A 391 -9.45 -21.86 28.15
N THR A 392 -9.63 -20.55 28.02
CA THR A 392 -10.94 -19.87 27.98
C THR A 392 -11.46 -19.63 26.56
N ALA A 393 -10.66 -20.00 25.56
CA ALA A 393 -11.01 -19.83 24.16
C ALA A 393 -12.02 -20.89 23.67
N PRO A 394 -12.80 -20.58 22.60
CA PRO A 394 -13.58 -21.59 21.88
C PRO A 394 -12.70 -22.75 21.37
N ASN A 395 -13.27 -23.97 21.31
CA ASN A 395 -12.54 -25.17 20.91
C ASN A 395 -11.78 -25.00 19.60
N ALA A 396 -12.36 -24.36 18.60
CA ALA A 396 -11.72 -24.13 17.29
C ALA A 396 -10.38 -23.38 17.42
N LEU A 397 -10.33 -22.31 18.24
CA LEU A 397 -9.12 -21.52 18.46
C LEU A 397 -8.12 -22.26 19.38
N LEU A 398 -8.61 -22.99 20.38
CA LEU A 398 -7.79 -23.84 21.22
C LEU A 398 -7.04 -24.90 20.39
N PHE A 399 -7.74 -25.57 19.46
CA PHE A 399 -7.15 -26.56 18.56
C PHE A 399 -6.20 -25.94 17.54
N ALA A 400 -6.58 -24.79 16.97
CA ALA A 400 -5.70 -24.04 16.06
C ALA A 400 -4.39 -23.61 16.74
N ASN A 401 -4.46 -23.23 18.03
CA ASN A 401 -3.28 -22.90 18.83
C ASN A 401 -2.38 -24.13 19.04
N ALA A 402 -2.95 -25.26 19.41
CA ALA A 402 -2.19 -26.50 19.61
C ALA A 402 -1.54 -26.99 18.30
N GLN A 403 -2.28 -26.90 17.18
CA GLN A 403 -1.76 -27.23 15.85
C GLN A 403 -0.60 -26.30 15.44
N LEU A 404 -0.75 -25.00 15.64
CA LEU A 404 0.30 -24.04 15.34
C LEU A 404 1.55 -24.27 16.20
N THR A 405 1.38 -24.55 17.50
CA THR A 405 2.49 -24.88 18.42
C THR A 405 3.24 -26.13 17.95
N LEU A 406 2.53 -27.14 17.46
CA LEU A 406 3.14 -28.33 16.88
C LEU A 406 3.98 -28.02 15.64
N GLU A 407 3.43 -27.22 14.72
CA GLU A 407 4.14 -26.80 13.49
C GLU A 407 5.39 -25.96 13.82
N GLN A 408 5.31 -25.08 14.82
CA GLN A 408 6.43 -24.28 15.30
C GLN A 408 7.52 -25.16 15.92
N ALA A 409 7.13 -26.14 16.76
CA ALA A 409 8.05 -27.09 17.34
C ALA A 409 8.80 -27.91 16.28
N GLN A 410 8.08 -28.42 15.28
CA GLN A 410 8.65 -29.12 14.13
C GLN A 410 9.60 -28.28 13.30
N ALA A 411 9.27 -27.00 13.10
CA ALA A 411 10.13 -26.05 12.40
C ALA A 411 11.44 -25.82 13.18
N LEU A 412 11.34 -25.65 14.51
CA LEU A 412 12.50 -25.46 15.39
C LEU A 412 13.34 -26.73 15.55
N GLN A 413 12.73 -27.90 15.56
CA GLN A 413 13.45 -29.17 15.57
C GLN A 413 14.41 -29.30 14.39
N ARG A 414 13.99 -28.84 13.21
CA ARG A 414 14.86 -28.81 12.01
C ARG A 414 16.04 -27.85 12.13
N VAL A 415 15.91 -26.81 12.97
CA VAL A 415 16.99 -25.85 13.23
C VAL A 415 17.94 -26.36 14.32
N SER A 416 17.39 -26.75 15.48
CA SER A 416 18.12 -27.34 16.59
C SER A 416 17.12 -27.94 17.62
N PRO A 417 17.39 -29.13 18.14
CA PRO A 417 16.60 -29.71 19.21
C PRO A 417 16.52 -28.83 20.47
N GLU A 418 17.58 -28.14 20.81
CA GLU A 418 17.65 -27.20 21.94
C GLU A 418 16.67 -26.04 21.76
N ALA A 419 16.58 -25.46 20.53
CA ALA A 419 15.62 -24.40 20.22
C ALA A 419 14.18 -24.91 20.36
N CYS A 420 13.87 -26.12 19.89
CA CYS A 420 12.57 -26.76 20.05
C CYS A 420 12.18 -26.88 21.52
N VAL A 421 13.06 -27.45 22.35
CA VAL A 421 12.82 -27.62 23.79
C VAL A 421 12.67 -26.29 24.50
N ALA A 422 13.58 -25.34 24.26
CA ALA A 422 13.52 -24.03 24.89
C ALA A 422 12.20 -23.27 24.56
N TYR A 423 11.72 -23.44 23.34
CA TYR A 423 10.45 -22.85 22.90
C TYR A 423 9.24 -23.48 23.60
N LEU A 424 9.17 -24.82 23.65
CA LEU A 424 8.05 -25.55 24.24
C LEU A 424 8.00 -25.43 25.78
N ASP A 425 9.15 -25.46 26.42
CA ASP A 425 9.24 -25.30 27.88
C ASP A 425 9.08 -23.85 28.35
N GLY A 426 9.12 -22.87 27.45
CA GLY A 426 9.03 -21.46 27.80
C GLY A 426 10.20 -20.93 28.64
N THR A 427 11.37 -21.57 28.53
CA THR A 427 12.59 -21.23 29.28
C THR A 427 13.23 -19.94 28.80
N SER A 428 14.33 -19.51 29.43
CA SER A 428 15.07 -18.28 29.05
C SER A 428 15.52 -18.24 27.57
N GLY A 429 15.66 -19.39 26.93
CA GLY A 429 15.99 -19.54 25.51
C GLY A 429 14.80 -19.41 24.56
N ALA A 430 13.56 -19.38 25.06
CA ALA A 430 12.35 -19.38 24.21
C ALA A 430 12.26 -18.18 23.24
N SER A 431 12.66 -16.99 23.69
CA SER A 431 12.66 -15.79 22.82
C SER A 431 13.68 -15.90 21.69
N ALA A 432 14.86 -16.43 21.96
CA ALA A 432 15.90 -16.66 20.95
C ALA A 432 15.48 -17.79 19.98
N ALA A 433 14.83 -18.84 20.46
CA ALA A 433 14.26 -19.90 19.65
C ALA A 433 13.14 -19.34 18.73
N ALA A 434 12.23 -18.57 19.29
CA ALA A 434 11.14 -17.94 18.52
C ALA A 434 11.63 -16.99 17.41
N ALA A 435 12.78 -16.34 17.60
CA ALA A 435 13.40 -15.51 16.54
C ALA A 435 13.87 -16.32 15.33
N ARG A 436 14.02 -17.66 15.46
CA ARG A 436 14.41 -18.58 14.38
C ARG A 436 13.21 -19.19 13.63
N LEU A 437 11.99 -18.90 14.07
CA LEU A 437 10.78 -19.38 13.40
C LEU A 437 10.61 -18.77 12.00
N PRO A 438 10.13 -19.54 11.02
CA PRO A 438 9.70 -19.02 9.75
C PRO A 438 8.68 -17.90 9.91
N ARG A 439 8.84 -16.82 9.15
CA ARG A 439 8.00 -15.61 9.24
C ARG A 439 6.50 -15.91 9.13
N ALA A 440 6.14 -16.86 8.24
CA ALA A 440 4.75 -17.28 8.07
C ALA A 440 4.14 -17.83 9.37
N LEU A 441 4.90 -18.60 10.17
CA LEU A 441 4.44 -19.12 11.45
C LEU A 441 4.31 -18.01 12.50
N VAL A 442 5.21 -17.04 12.51
CA VAL A 442 5.13 -15.86 13.39
C VAL A 442 3.91 -15.00 13.05
N THR A 443 3.63 -14.78 11.77
CA THR A 443 2.45 -14.02 11.34
C THR A 443 1.16 -14.74 11.74
N ARG A 444 1.09 -16.05 11.56
CA ARG A 444 -0.06 -16.86 12.01
C ARG A 444 -0.23 -16.84 13.53
N GLU A 445 0.86 -16.88 14.30
CA GLU A 445 0.84 -16.75 15.76
C GLU A 445 0.23 -15.42 16.20
N GLN A 446 0.64 -14.31 15.57
CA GLN A 446 0.11 -12.99 15.88
C GLN A 446 -1.38 -12.85 15.54
N ALA A 447 -1.81 -13.38 14.39
CA ALA A 447 -3.21 -13.39 13.99
C ALA A 447 -4.05 -14.24 14.97
N LEU A 448 -3.60 -15.46 15.26
CA LEU A 448 -4.30 -16.36 16.17
C LEU A 448 -4.39 -15.78 17.59
N PHE A 449 -3.33 -15.12 18.06
CA PHE A 449 -3.37 -14.46 19.36
C PHE A 449 -4.37 -13.28 19.38
N SER A 450 -4.49 -12.52 18.30
CA SER A 450 -5.53 -11.49 18.17
C SER A 450 -6.93 -12.11 18.26
N ASP A 451 -7.16 -13.22 17.56
CA ASP A 451 -8.44 -13.92 17.56
C ASP A 451 -8.76 -14.52 18.94
N LEU A 452 -7.77 -15.14 19.59
CA LEU A 452 -7.88 -15.64 20.96
C LEU A 452 -8.25 -14.53 21.95
N MET A 453 -7.58 -13.38 21.88
CA MET A 453 -7.90 -12.23 22.75
C MET A 453 -9.33 -11.76 22.57
N LEU A 454 -9.82 -11.68 21.34
CA LEU A 454 -11.16 -11.18 21.05
C LEU A 454 -12.25 -12.19 21.42
N ALA A 455 -12.01 -13.48 21.23
CA ALA A 455 -13.00 -14.55 21.39
C ALA A 455 -12.97 -15.23 22.78
N ALA A 456 -11.84 -15.14 23.53
CA ALA A 456 -11.75 -15.73 24.86
C ALA A 456 -12.73 -15.06 25.84
N ASP A 457 -13.43 -15.88 26.60
CA ASP A 457 -14.38 -15.45 27.62
C ASP A 457 -14.06 -16.13 28.95
N PRO A 458 -13.20 -15.50 29.80
CA PRO A 458 -12.81 -16.07 31.09
C PRO A 458 -13.99 -16.31 32.04
N ASP A 459 -15.06 -15.53 31.93
CA ASP A 459 -16.21 -15.59 32.84
C ASP A 459 -17.15 -16.75 32.57
N HIS A 460 -17.20 -17.23 31.31
CA HIS A 460 -18.11 -18.29 30.87
C HIS A 460 -17.37 -19.57 30.37
N ALA A 461 -16.06 -19.58 30.43
CA ALA A 461 -15.28 -20.74 29.96
C ALA A 461 -15.38 -21.92 30.94
N PRO A 462 -15.38 -23.16 30.43
CA PRO A 462 -15.35 -24.33 31.29
C PRO A 462 -14.06 -24.37 32.10
N VAL A 463 -14.17 -24.36 33.41
CA VAL A 463 -13.05 -24.54 34.33
C VAL A 463 -12.68 -26.02 34.35
N VAL A 464 -11.51 -26.35 33.82
CA VAL A 464 -10.97 -27.72 33.81
C VAL A 464 -9.81 -27.81 34.79
N THR A 465 -9.91 -28.74 35.76
CA THR A 465 -8.81 -29.02 36.65
C THR A 465 -7.82 -30.01 36.03
N ARG A 466 -6.58 -29.96 36.45
CA ARG A 466 -5.55 -30.93 36.03
C ARG A 466 -5.95 -32.36 36.33
N ALA A 467 -6.61 -32.61 37.49
CA ALA A 467 -7.10 -33.90 37.87
C ALA A 467 -8.12 -34.47 36.89
N GLN A 468 -9.03 -33.66 36.40
CA GLN A 468 -10.02 -34.06 35.37
C GLN A 468 -9.35 -34.40 34.03
N ALA A 469 -8.31 -33.68 33.64
CA ALA A 469 -7.60 -33.93 32.38
C ALA A 469 -6.60 -35.09 32.43
N LEU A 470 -6.15 -35.48 33.65
CA LEU A 470 -5.08 -36.47 33.84
C LEU A 470 -5.35 -37.82 33.13
N PRO A 471 -6.54 -38.43 33.20
CA PRO A 471 -6.77 -39.69 32.50
C PRO A 471 -6.60 -39.57 30.98
N VAL A 472 -7.06 -38.48 30.39
CA VAL A 472 -6.95 -38.24 28.95
C VAL A 472 -5.51 -37.92 28.54
N LEU A 473 -4.76 -37.19 29.36
CA LEU A 473 -3.33 -36.97 29.15
C LEU A 473 -2.52 -38.25 29.22
N GLN A 474 -2.90 -39.18 30.12
CA GLN A 474 -2.29 -40.51 30.21
C GLN A 474 -2.57 -41.36 28.96
N LEU A 475 -3.77 -41.29 28.39
CA LEU A 475 -4.07 -41.94 27.10
C LEU A 475 -3.19 -41.39 25.96
N ALA A 476 -3.00 -40.07 25.90
CA ALA A 476 -2.11 -39.47 24.92
C ALA A 476 -0.66 -39.91 25.08
N VAL A 477 -0.17 -40.09 26.34
CA VAL A 477 1.15 -40.61 26.61
C VAL A 477 1.25 -42.11 26.23
N ALA A 478 0.24 -42.91 26.53
CA ALA A 478 0.21 -44.34 26.19
C ALA A 478 0.23 -44.58 24.66
N ALA A 479 -0.24 -43.64 23.87
CA ALA A 479 -0.18 -43.69 22.40
C ALA A 479 1.23 -43.43 21.81
N LEU A 480 2.20 -43.00 22.64
CA LEU A 480 3.57 -42.75 22.20
C LEU A 480 4.37 -44.07 22.11
N PRO A 481 5.44 -44.11 21.28
CA PRO A 481 6.45 -45.17 21.36
C PRO A 481 7.04 -45.28 22.76
N LEU A 482 7.36 -46.49 23.21
CA LEU A 482 7.81 -46.75 24.59
C LEU A 482 9.03 -45.91 25.03
N ASN A 483 9.94 -45.64 24.11
CA ASN A 483 11.10 -44.78 24.36
C ASN A 483 10.71 -43.31 24.59
N GLU A 484 9.62 -42.84 23.97
CA GLU A 484 9.12 -41.46 24.10
C GLU A 484 8.20 -41.26 25.31
N GLN A 485 7.54 -42.33 25.81
CA GLN A 485 6.66 -42.29 26.99
C GLN A 485 7.39 -41.87 28.26
N ARG A 486 8.69 -42.17 28.36
CA ARG A 486 9.51 -41.91 29.55
C ARG A 486 9.67 -40.42 29.86
N VAL A 487 9.77 -39.56 28.84
CA VAL A 487 10.02 -38.11 29.01
C VAL A 487 8.83 -37.39 29.66
N PRO A 488 7.57 -37.51 29.19
CA PRO A 488 6.43 -36.86 29.83
C PRO A 488 6.02 -37.47 31.18
N THR A 489 6.36 -38.78 31.46
CA THR A 489 5.93 -39.47 32.68
C THR A 489 6.90 -39.29 33.86
N LEU A 490 8.19 -39.09 33.60
CA LEU A 490 9.21 -38.94 34.62
C LEU A 490 9.67 -37.49 34.76
N PRO A 491 9.31 -36.76 35.84
CA PRO A 491 9.68 -35.35 36.02
C PRO A 491 11.20 -35.11 35.92
N ALA A 492 12.03 -36.05 36.37
CA ALA A 492 13.48 -35.94 36.27
C ALA A 492 13.96 -35.89 34.81
N LEU A 493 13.39 -36.72 33.92
CA LEU A 493 13.76 -36.75 32.49
C LEU A 493 13.30 -35.53 31.68
N ARG A 494 12.28 -34.82 32.16
CA ARG A 494 11.88 -33.55 31.53
C ARG A 494 13.02 -32.54 31.47
N HIS A 495 13.97 -32.61 32.39
CA HIS A 495 15.08 -31.67 32.51
C HIS A 495 16.45 -32.27 32.16
N THR A 496 16.60 -33.58 32.26
CA THR A 496 17.90 -34.28 32.14
C THR A 496 18.06 -35.10 30.87
N ALA A 497 16.97 -35.48 30.19
CA ALA A 497 17.07 -36.18 28.91
C ALA A 497 17.71 -35.31 27.82
N PRO A 498 18.41 -35.89 26.84
CA PRO A 498 18.99 -35.16 25.73
C PRO A 498 17.96 -34.29 25.00
N PRO A 499 18.32 -33.07 24.53
CA PRO A 499 17.37 -32.17 23.87
C PRO A 499 16.66 -32.81 22.67
N ALA A 500 17.33 -33.65 21.89
CA ALA A 500 16.73 -34.37 20.77
C ALA A 500 15.58 -35.29 21.19
N GLU A 501 15.78 -36.10 22.25
CA GLU A 501 14.76 -37.00 22.79
C GLU A 501 13.60 -36.21 23.40
N ARG A 502 13.89 -35.12 24.11
CA ARG A 502 12.86 -34.23 24.70
C ARG A 502 12.01 -33.58 23.62
N CYS A 503 12.63 -33.01 22.62
CA CYS A 503 11.91 -32.37 21.51
C CYS A 503 11.02 -33.39 20.78
N GLN A 504 11.56 -34.59 20.47
CA GLN A 504 10.81 -35.64 19.81
C GLN A 504 9.59 -36.09 20.63
N ALA A 505 9.78 -36.33 21.94
CA ALA A 505 8.70 -36.76 22.85
C ALA A 505 7.61 -35.66 22.99
N LEU A 506 7.98 -34.39 23.07
CA LEU A 506 7.04 -33.28 23.16
C LEU A 506 6.24 -33.12 21.86
N ILE A 507 6.88 -33.26 20.69
CA ILE A 507 6.20 -33.28 19.39
C ILE A 507 5.25 -34.48 19.28
N GLY A 508 5.70 -35.66 19.65
CA GLY A 508 4.87 -36.89 19.69
C GLY A 508 3.64 -36.71 20.57
N PHE A 509 3.84 -36.21 21.79
CA PHE A 509 2.78 -35.94 22.75
C PHE A 509 1.76 -34.91 22.22
N SER A 510 2.22 -33.81 21.64
CA SER A 510 1.33 -32.79 21.01
C SER A 510 0.49 -33.41 19.88
N ARG A 511 1.12 -34.28 19.06
CA ARG A 511 0.42 -34.99 17.98
C ARG A 511 -0.62 -35.96 18.52
N ALA A 512 -0.28 -36.71 19.57
CA ALA A 512 -1.20 -37.66 20.22
C ALA A 512 -2.43 -36.94 20.80
N ILE A 513 -2.24 -35.80 21.46
CA ILE A 513 -3.37 -34.97 21.94
C ILE A 513 -4.26 -34.48 20.79
N LEU A 514 -3.66 -34.00 19.70
CA LEU A 514 -4.42 -33.51 18.53
C LEU A 514 -5.19 -34.64 17.82
N ALA A 515 -4.79 -35.89 17.97
CA ALA A 515 -5.47 -37.05 17.40
C ALA A 515 -6.67 -37.55 18.26
N LEU A 516 -6.82 -37.07 19.49
CA LEU A 516 -7.94 -37.43 20.36
C LEU A 516 -9.30 -36.94 19.78
N PRO A 517 -10.41 -37.62 20.15
CA PRO A 517 -11.75 -37.12 19.90
C PRO A 517 -11.93 -35.68 20.43
N GLU A 518 -12.86 -34.92 19.84
CA GLU A 518 -12.96 -33.47 20.10
C GLU A 518 -13.11 -33.12 21.60
N ALA A 519 -13.99 -33.81 22.30
CA ALA A 519 -14.25 -33.56 23.71
C ALA A 519 -13.02 -33.84 24.59
N GLU A 520 -12.35 -34.97 24.33
CA GLU A 520 -11.13 -35.39 25.05
C GLU A 520 -9.96 -34.46 24.71
N ARG A 521 -9.82 -34.05 23.46
CA ARG A 521 -8.82 -33.08 23.01
C ARG A 521 -8.99 -31.76 23.73
N ALA A 522 -10.22 -31.25 23.81
CA ALA A 522 -10.50 -30.01 24.50
C ALA A 522 -10.19 -30.11 26.00
N LEU A 523 -10.56 -31.22 26.63
CA LEU A 523 -10.26 -31.51 28.06
C LEU A 523 -8.75 -31.55 28.30
N ALA A 524 -8.01 -32.31 27.50
CA ALA A 524 -6.55 -32.42 27.60
C ALA A 524 -5.86 -31.07 27.46
N LEU A 525 -6.20 -30.31 26.41
CA LEU A 525 -5.59 -29.02 26.14
C LEU A 525 -5.91 -27.97 27.23
N ARG A 526 -7.15 -27.90 27.72
CA ARG A 526 -7.50 -27.00 28.84
C ARG A 526 -6.76 -27.42 30.13
N GLY A 527 -6.69 -28.71 30.43
CA GLY A 527 -5.99 -29.22 31.60
C GLY A 527 -4.49 -28.94 31.60
N MET A 528 -3.85 -28.82 30.44
CA MET A 528 -2.44 -28.41 30.36
C MET A 528 -2.19 -26.97 30.85
N TYR A 529 -3.19 -26.12 30.84
CA TYR A 529 -3.13 -24.74 31.29
C TYR A 529 -3.85 -24.49 32.62
N ALA A 530 -4.36 -25.56 33.29
CA ALA A 530 -5.18 -25.44 34.50
C ALA A 530 -4.48 -24.77 35.70
N ASP A 531 -3.14 -24.76 35.72
CA ASP A 531 -2.34 -24.14 36.79
C ASP A 531 -1.89 -22.71 36.45
N THR A 532 -2.29 -22.18 35.31
CA THR A 532 -1.99 -20.80 34.97
C THR A 532 -3.05 -19.89 35.62
N SER A 533 -2.67 -19.24 36.74
CA SER A 533 -3.53 -18.31 37.46
C SER A 533 -4.12 -17.26 36.48
N ALA A 534 -5.40 -16.93 36.71
CA ALA A 534 -6.09 -15.88 35.99
C ALA A 534 -5.23 -14.58 35.97
N PRO A 535 -5.23 -13.82 34.88
CA PRO A 535 -4.56 -12.52 34.88
C PRO A 535 -5.23 -11.65 35.93
N ASP A 536 -4.45 -11.04 36.82
CA ASP A 536 -4.94 -9.99 37.70
C ASP A 536 -5.69 -8.96 36.84
N ALA A 537 -6.98 -8.77 37.11
CA ALA A 537 -7.91 -7.96 36.36
C ALA A 537 -7.52 -6.48 36.34
#